data_266e208dcb43bcc1c199226f6a87cf03
#
_entry.id   266e208dcb43bcc1c199226f6a87cf03
#
_cell.length_a   1.000
_cell.length_b   1.000
_cell.length_c   1.000
_cell.angle_alpha   90.00
_cell.angle_beta   90.00
_cell.angle_gamma   90.00
#
_symmetry.space_group_name_H-M   'P 1'
#
loop_
_entity.id
_entity.type
_entity.pdbx_description
1 polymer ?
#
loop_
_entity_poly.entity_id
_entity_poly.type
_entity_poly.pdbx_seq_one_letter_code
_entity_poly.pdbx_strand_id
1 'polypeptide(L)'
;MALKKITTPKGSIINSGNGKAELTWSSDFAARRNAQFSRKQMFVDSEVLRRCSPRVPFQTGMLEKSGKLGTDVGSGEVDYIAPYAAMQYYETADTRPYDANRGAHWFERMKVAEKEDILRGADKI
;
A
#
# COMPACT_ATOMS: atom_id res chain seq x y z
N MET A 1 -5.11 -6.62 -6.51
CA MET A 1 -5.11 -5.67 -7.65
C MET A 1 -3.68 -5.48 -8.16
N ALA A 2 -3.47 -5.64 -9.43
CA ALA A 2 -2.14 -5.45 -9.99
C ALA A 2 -1.82 -3.95 -10.13
N LEU A 3 -0.57 -3.59 -9.86
CA LEU A 3 -0.10 -2.22 -10.09
C LEU A 3 -0.11 -1.90 -11.59
N LYS A 4 -0.53 -0.70 -11.93
CA LYS A 4 -0.36 -0.19 -13.28
C LYS A 4 1.11 0.12 -13.52
N LYS A 5 1.65 -0.43 -14.59
CA LYS A 5 3.02 -0.12 -15.01
C LYS A 5 3.05 1.16 -15.84
N ILE A 6 4.11 1.92 -15.65
CA ILE A 6 4.38 3.07 -16.50
C ILE A 6 4.92 2.57 -17.84
N THR A 7 4.35 3.08 -18.91
CA THR A 7 4.87 2.88 -20.27
C THR A 7 5.17 4.25 -20.86
N THR A 8 6.30 4.35 -21.55
CA THR A 8 6.65 5.61 -22.21
C THR A 8 5.95 5.70 -23.56
N PRO A 9 5.32 6.84 -23.88
CA PRO A 9 4.77 7.04 -25.21
C PRO A 9 5.87 7.22 -26.23
N LYS A 10 5.53 7.15 -27.52
CA LYS A 10 6.47 7.51 -28.57
C LYS A 10 6.88 8.98 -28.41
N GLY A 11 8.15 9.26 -28.62
CA GLY A 11 8.62 10.62 -28.71
C GLY A 11 8.01 11.34 -29.91
N SER A 12 8.09 12.65 -29.92
CA SER A 12 7.60 13.47 -31.01
C SER A 12 8.69 14.35 -31.59
N ILE A 13 8.59 14.61 -32.89
CA ILE A 13 9.48 15.53 -33.60
C ILE A 13 8.62 16.66 -34.14
N ILE A 14 8.97 17.89 -33.77
CA ILE A 14 8.27 19.07 -34.24
C ILE A 14 9.22 19.85 -35.15
N ASN A 15 8.85 20.04 -36.42
CA ASN A 15 9.56 20.91 -37.33
C ASN A 15 8.77 22.20 -37.52
N SER A 16 9.37 23.33 -37.23
CA SER A 16 8.86 24.62 -37.62
C SER A 16 9.92 25.29 -38.48
N GLY A 17 9.53 26.14 -39.42
CA GLY A 17 10.38 26.72 -40.49
C GLY A 17 11.85 26.93 -40.21
N ASN A 18 12.22 27.38 -39.02
CA ASN A 18 13.62 27.66 -38.63
C ASN A 18 14.12 26.75 -37.50
N GLY A 19 13.37 25.75 -37.08
CA GLY A 19 13.79 24.92 -35.96
C GLY A 19 13.12 23.56 -35.92
N LYS A 20 13.73 22.63 -35.19
CA LYS A 20 13.25 21.28 -34.97
C LYS A 20 13.34 21.00 -33.47
N ALA A 21 12.27 20.52 -32.89
CA ALA A 21 12.24 20.02 -31.49
C ALA A 21 11.94 18.53 -31.51
N GLU A 22 12.70 17.77 -30.75
CA GLU A 22 12.54 16.32 -30.64
C GLU A 22 12.43 15.95 -29.17
N LEU A 23 11.36 15.21 -28.84
CA LEU A 23 11.15 14.64 -27.50
C LEU A 23 11.46 13.16 -27.56
N THR A 24 12.44 12.72 -26.81
CA THR A 24 12.78 11.30 -26.67
C THR A 24 12.83 10.94 -25.19
N TRP A 25 12.41 9.72 -24.87
CA TRP A 25 12.48 9.21 -23.51
C TRP A 25 13.76 8.42 -23.33
N SER A 26 14.37 8.49 -22.11
CA SER A 26 15.47 7.57 -21.80
C SER A 26 14.98 6.13 -21.94
N SER A 27 15.83 5.26 -22.46
CA SER A 27 15.49 3.86 -22.72
C SER A 27 15.09 3.09 -21.45
N ASP A 28 15.58 3.52 -20.28
CA ASP A 28 15.34 2.87 -19.00
C ASP A 28 14.36 3.63 -18.10
N PHE A 29 13.73 4.71 -18.58
CA PHE A 29 12.86 5.55 -17.76
C PHE A 29 11.71 4.76 -17.15
N ALA A 30 10.94 4.02 -17.96
CA ALA A 30 9.81 3.25 -17.47
C ALA A 30 10.27 2.17 -16.49
N ALA A 31 11.36 1.47 -16.77
CA ALA A 31 11.89 0.43 -15.90
C ALA A 31 12.30 0.99 -14.54
N ARG A 32 13.01 2.13 -14.51
CA ARG A 32 13.45 2.77 -13.26
C ARG A 32 12.26 3.24 -12.43
N ARG A 33 11.29 3.87 -13.06
CA ARG A 33 10.10 4.37 -12.35
C ARG A 33 9.23 3.23 -11.82
N ASN A 34 9.05 2.17 -12.61
CA ASN A 34 8.30 0.99 -12.17
C ASN A 34 8.98 0.29 -11.01
N ALA A 35 10.33 0.18 -11.02
CA ALA A 35 11.08 -0.38 -9.91
C ALA A 35 10.93 0.47 -8.64
N GLN A 36 10.97 1.79 -8.76
CA GLN A 36 10.78 2.71 -7.64
C GLN A 36 9.37 2.57 -7.04
N PHE A 37 8.34 2.55 -7.88
CA PHE A 37 6.95 2.40 -7.43
C PHE A 37 6.71 1.03 -6.78
N SER A 38 7.33 -0.03 -7.29
CA SER A 38 7.25 -1.35 -6.67
C SER A 38 7.84 -1.34 -5.26
N ARG A 39 8.99 -0.71 -5.07
CA ARG A 39 9.60 -0.59 -3.74
C ARG A 39 8.72 0.22 -2.78
N LYS A 40 8.16 1.33 -3.24
CA LYS A 40 7.23 2.14 -2.43
C LYS A 40 5.99 1.36 -2.05
N GLN A 41 5.42 0.59 -2.99
CA GLN A 41 4.23 -0.21 -2.72
C GLN A 41 4.52 -1.31 -1.70
N MET A 42 5.66 -1.99 -1.82
CA MET A 42 6.08 -2.99 -0.83
C MET A 42 6.23 -2.37 0.55
N PHE A 43 6.81 -1.18 0.64
CA PHE A 43 6.93 -0.44 1.90
C PHE A 43 5.54 -0.13 2.49
N VAL A 44 4.63 0.43 1.69
CA VAL A 44 3.30 0.81 2.15
C VAL A 44 2.53 -0.41 2.64
N ASP A 45 2.51 -1.50 1.87
CA ASP A 45 1.80 -2.72 2.24
C ASP A 45 2.34 -3.31 3.55
N SER A 46 3.67 -3.35 3.69
CA SER A 46 4.32 -3.84 4.90
C SER A 46 4.01 -2.95 6.10
N GLU A 47 4.01 -1.63 5.93
CA GLU A 47 3.71 -0.69 7.00
C GLU A 47 2.25 -0.74 7.43
N VAL A 48 1.32 -0.92 6.48
CA VAL A 48 -0.10 -1.10 6.81
C VAL A 48 -0.27 -2.32 7.70
N LEU A 49 0.30 -3.47 7.33
CA LEU A 49 0.23 -4.68 8.16
C LEU A 49 0.86 -4.48 9.53
N ARG A 50 2.04 -3.89 9.57
CA ARG A 50 2.78 -3.67 10.82
C ARG A 50 2.03 -2.74 11.76
N ARG A 51 1.48 -1.65 11.24
CA ARG A 51 0.80 -0.64 12.05
C ARG A 51 -0.62 -1.05 12.42
N CYS A 52 -1.26 -1.91 11.64
CA CYS A 52 -2.55 -2.52 12.01
C CYS A 52 -2.39 -3.59 13.08
N SER A 53 -1.27 -4.27 13.15
CA SER A 53 -1.03 -5.40 14.05
C SER A 53 -1.42 -5.14 15.51
N PRO A 54 -1.01 -4.02 16.17
CA PRO A 54 -1.40 -3.75 17.54
C PRO A 54 -2.86 -3.31 17.70
N ARG A 55 -3.59 -3.12 16.61
CA ARG A 55 -5.00 -2.68 16.63
C ARG A 55 -5.99 -3.78 16.29
N VAL A 56 -5.50 -4.90 15.73
CA VAL A 56 -6.31 -6.07 15.40
C VAL A 56 -6.70 -6.81 16.68
N PRO A 57 -7.97 -7.26 16.86
CA PRO A 57 -8.35 -8.07 18.01
C PRO A 57 -7.45 -9.28 18.15
N PHE A 58 -7.01 -9.56 19.39
CA PHE A 58 -6.05 -10.61 19.66
C PHE A 58 -6.65 -11.61 20.68
N GLN A 59 -6.89 -12.83 20.26
CA GLN A 59 -7.23 -13.93 21.14
C GLN A 59 -6.18 -15.03 21.05
N THR A 60 -5.90 -15.49 19.82
CA THR A 60 -4.87 -16.50 19.55
C THR A 60 -3.78 -15.97 18.58
N GLY A 61 -3.95 -14.77 18.10
CA GLY A 61 -3.09 -14.19 17.06
C GLY A 61 -3.42 -14.65 15.64
N MET A 62 -4.45 -15.47 15.47
CA MET A 62 -4.81 -16.01 14.15
C MET A 62 -5.28 -14.93 13.19
N LEU A 63 -6.05 -13.95 13.67
CA LEU A 63 -6.55 -12.86 12.82
C LEU A 63 -5.39 -12.01 12.30
N GLU A 64 -4.46 -11.63 13.14
CA GLU A 64 -3.26 -10.90 12.73
C GLU A 64 -2.43 -11.69 11.72
N LYS A 65 -2.19 -12.97 12.00
CA LYS A 65 -1.45 -13.85 11.11
C LYS A 65 -2.13 -14.01 9.76
N SER A 66 -3.46 -14.00 9.73
CA SER A 66 -4.22 -14.11 8.49
C SER A 66 -3.96 -12.94 7.54
N GLY A 67 -3.71 -11.75 8.07
CA GLY A 67 -3.31 -10.59 7.27
C GLY A 67 -1.96 -10.80 6.60
N LYS A 68 -1.00 -11.31 7.34
CA LYS A 68 0.34 -11.61 6.80
C LYS A 68 0.31 -12.71 5.77
N LEU A 69 -0.48 -13.77 6.00
CA LEU A 69 -0.59 -14.90 5.08
C LEU A 69 -1.40 -14.56 3.84
N GLY A 70 -2.43 -13.74 3.97
CA GLY A 70 -3.33 -13.39 2.87
C GLY A 70 -2.85 -12.24 2.00
N THR A 71 -1.83 -11.52 2.42
CA THR A 71 -1.34 -10.33 1.71
C THR A 71 -0.09 -10.67 0.90
N ASP A 72 -0.16 -10.35 -0.39
CA ASP A 72 1.02 -10.34 -1.26
C ASP A 72 1.61 -8.94 -1.23
N VAL A 73 2.71 -8.77 -0.51
CA VAL A 73 3.37 -7.48 -0.31
C VAL A 73 3.88 -6.94 -1.64
N GLY A 74 3.47 -5.73 -1.99
CA GLY A 74 3.75 -5.11 -3.27
C GLY A 74 2.57 -5.12 -4.23
N SER A 75 1.48 -5.83 -3.89
CA SER A 75 0.28 -5.90 -4.74
C SER A 75 -0.61 -4.66 -4.64
N GLY A 76 -0.47 -3.87 -3.59
CA GLY A 76 -1.36 -2.76 -3.29
C GLY A 76 -2.63 -3.16 -2.56
N GLU A 77 -2.74 -4.41 -2.13
CA GLU A 77 -3.91 -4.95 -1.47
C GLU A 77 -3.51 -5.70 -0.21
N VAL A 78 -4.16 -5.37 0.91
CA VAL A 78 -3.98 -6.04 2.19
C VAL A 78 -5.24 -6.85 2.48
N ASP A 79 -5.08 -8.14 2.71
CA ASP A 79 -6.18 -9.08 2.84
C ASP A 79 -6.04 -9.94 4.10
N TYR A 80 -7.04 -9.85 4.98
CA TYR A 80 -7.16 -10.69 6.16
C TYR A 80 -8.06 -11.88 5.82
N ILE A 81 -7.45 -13.03 5.62
CA ILE A 81 -8.13 -14.23 5.09
C ILE A 81 -8.87 -15.08 6.13
N ALA A 82 -8.80 -14.73 7.42
CA ALA A 82 -9.56 -15.46 8.44
C ALA A 82 -11.06 -15.36 8.13
N PRO A 83 -11.82 -16.47 8.22
CA PRO A 83 -13.24 -16.45 7.87
C PRO A 83 -14.09 -15.46 8.66
N TYR A 84 -13.68 -15.17 9.90
CA TYR A 84 -14.37 -14.23 10.79
C TYR A 84 -13.84 -12.80 10.72
N ALA A 85 -12.91 -12.50 9.82
CA ALA A 85 -12.26 -11.19 9.76
C ALA A 85 -13.28 -10.07 9.50
N ALA A 86 -14.20 -10.25 8.56
CA ALA A 86 -15.20 -9.23 8.23
C ALA A 86 -16.11 -8.94 9.41
N MET A 87 -16.56 -9.97 10.13
CA MET A 87 -17.38 -9.79 11.30
C MET A 87 -16.65 -9.02 12.40
N GLN A 88 -15.41 -9.37 12.67
CA GLN A 88 -14.59 -8.68 13.68
C GLN A 88 -14.30 -7.23 13.28
N TYR A 89 -14.18 -6.97 12.00
CA TYR A 89 -13.91 -5.62 11.51
C TYR A 89 -15.13 -4.70 11.56
N TYR A 90 -16.31 -5.21 11.15
CA TYR A 90 -17.49 -4.37 10.96
C TYR A 90 -18.51 -4.45 12.08
N GLU A 91 -18.59 -5.57 12.80
CA GLU A 91 -19.72 -5.88 13.67
C GLU A 91 -19.38 -5.90 15.16
N THR A 92 -18.14 -5.61 15.54
CA THR A 92 -17.74 -5.63 16.95
C THR A 92 -17.36 -4.23 17.43
N ALA A 93 -17.08 -4.10 18.73
CA ALA A 93 -16.70 -2.81 19.32
C ALA A 93 -15.29 -2.39 18.88
N ASP A 94 -15.06 -1.08 18.83
CA ASP A 94 -13.76 -0.51 18.45
C ASP A 94 -12.69 -0.72 19.51
N THR A 95 -13.05 -1.09 20.71
CA THR A 95 -12.12 -1.33 21.82
C THR A 95 -12.40 -2.68 22.46
N ARG A 96 -11.38 -3.22 23.14
CA ARG A 96 -11.49 -4.45 23.91
C ARG A 96 -11.10 -4.18 25.38
N PRO A 97 -11.73 -4.90 26.33
CA PRO A 97 -11.38 -4.70 27.75
C PRO A 97 -9.93 -4.98 28.08
N TYR A 98 -9.29 -5.89 27.36
CA TYR A 98 -7.89 -6.26 27.60
C TYR A 98 -6.90 -5.31 26.91
N ASP A 99 -7.32 -4.55 25.90
CA ASP A 99 -6.48 -3.60 25.18
C ASP A 99 -7.33 -2.58 24.45
N ALA A 100 -7.25 -1.32 24.84
CA ALA A 100 -8.04 -0.25 24.24
C ALA A 100 -7.66 0.04 22.79
N ASN A 101 -6.47 -0.37 22.34
CA ASN A 101 -6.04 -0.18 20.96
C ASN A 101 -6.58 -1.26 20.01
N ARG A 102 -7.03 -2.39 20.55
CA ARG A 102 -7.49 -3.52 19.75
C ARG A 102 -9.01 -3.50 19.62
N GLY A 103 -9.50 -3.78 18.43
CA GLY A 103 -10.93 -3.81 18.18
C GLY A 103 -11.27 -3.71 16.70
N ALA A 104 -12.54 -3.45 16.41
CA ALA A 104 -13.04 -3.29 15.04
C ALA A 104 -12.41 -2.08 14.34
N HIS A 105 -12.58 -2.01 13.05
CA HIS A 105 -12.13 -0.91 12.19
C HIS A 105 -10.64 -0.58 12.38
N TRP A 106 -9.81 -1.60 12.55
CA TRP A 106 -8.38 -1.40 12.82
C TRP A 106 -7.65 -0.65 11.71
N PHE A 107 -8.00 -0.88 10.45
CA PHE A 107 -7.39 -0.15 9.34
C PHE A 107 -7.77 1.33 9.36
N GLU A 108 -9.04 1.66 9.50
CA GLU A 108 -9.50 3.06 9.52
C GLU A 108 -8.90 3.83 10.70
N ARG A 109 -8.85 3.21 11.88
CA ARG A 109 -8.25 3.83 13.06
C ARG A 109 -6.74 4.05 12.90
N MET A 110 -6.05 3.06 12.34
CA MET A 110 -4.63 3.18 12.01
C MET A 110 -4.40 4.29 10.99
N LYS A 111 -5.21 4.30 9.93
CA LYS A 111 -5.10 5.29 8.86
C LYS A 111 -5.22 6.73 9.39
N VAL A 112 -6.22 6.99 10.23
CA VAL A 112 -6.42 8.32 10.83
C VAL A 112 -5.20 8.73 11.67
N ALA A 113 -4.64 7.81 12.43
CA ALA A 113 -3.53 8.11 13.34
C ALA A 113 -2.16 8.16 12.68
N GLU A 114 -1.92 7.35 11.64
CA GLU A 114 -0.57 7.06 11.18
C GLU A 114 -0.35 7.23 9.66
N LYS A 115 -1.36 7.68 8.92
CA LYS A 115 -1.25 7.84 7.46
C LYS A 115 -0.06 8.72 7.06
N GLU A 116 0.12 9.84 7.74
CA GLU A 116 1.20 10.78 7.42
C GLU A 116 2.58 10.16 7.59
N ASP A 117 2.76 9.34 8.63
CA ASP A 117 4.04 8.66 8.87
C ASP A 117 4.35 7.65 7.76
N ILE A 118 3.36 6.92 7.31
CA ILE A 118 3.52 5.96 6.20
C ILE A 118 3.91 6.70 4.92
N LEU A 119 3.22 7.79 4.60
CA LEU A 119 3.49 8.57 3.39
C LEU A 119 4.89 9.20 3.42
N ARG A 120 5.31 9.72 4.57
CA ARG A 120 6.67 10.26 4.71
C ARG A 120 7.74 9.19 4.52
N GLY A 121 7.51 8.00 5.06
CA GLY A 121 8.42 6.89 4.86
C GLY A 121 8.52 6.46 3.39
N ALA A 122 7.40 6.41 2.69
CA ALA A 122 7.37 6.08 1.27
C ALA A 122 8.10 7.12 0.42
N ASP A 123 7.99 8.39 0.76
CA ASP A 123 8.66 9.47 0.02
C ASP A 123 10.19 9.40 0.10
N LYS A 124 10.74 8.71 1.09
CA LYS A 124 12.19 8.54 1.26
C LYS A 124 12.78 7.40 0.40
N ILE A 125 11.95 6.66 -0.29
CA ILE A 125 12.39 5.50 -1.09
C ILE A 125 12.69 5.88 -2.56
#